data_9a1141a8219db523321ac6de0697719e
#
_entry.id   9a1141a8219db523321ac6de0697719e
#
_cell.length_a   1.000
_cell.length_b   1.000
_cell.length_c   1.000
_cell.angle_alpha   90.00
_cell.angle_beta   90.00
_cell.angle_gamma   90.00
#
_symmetry.space_group_name_H-M   'P 1'
#
loop_
_entity.id
_entity.type
_entity.pdbx_description
1 polymer ?
#
loop_
_entity_poly.entity_id
_entity_poly.type
_entity_poly.pdbx_seq_one_letter_code
_entity_poly.pdbx_strand_id
1 'polypeptide(L)'
;MLFRSIALGVAISGIVALAWFIHRNDPTRVTRKVAAIATAAAAMVGMLGDLARGERPHTLFYWDDLYVSSFYSSWAETVATLWRGQLIEAAAHDPTVRAFGTPATCPMREKPPHIILIHQESVIPPSLFPQIAYDKSLDPFFRSGDGSLRKLRVETYGGASWLTEFSVLAGVSTYSFGGMRTFVQSMMQGKVHDTLPQTLERCGYDNVLFYPVPKHFVSSGKFYSSIGLSEIHDFTGQGAKRYNERDRFYYTNALQRIGEQVSRKGAPL
;
A
#
# COMPACT_ATOMS: atom_id res chain seq x y z
N MET A 1 13.02 -18.20 5.70
CA MET A 1 12.46 -18.91 4.53
C MET A 1 12.08 -20.35 4.83
N LEU A 2 12.92 -21.15 5.45
CA LEU A 2 12.67 -22.59 5.73
C LEU A 2 11.35 -22.88 6.43
N PHE A 3 10.98 -22.10 7.44
CA PHE A 3 9.76 -22.29 8.22
C PHE A 3 8.47 -22.13 7.40
N ARG A 4 8.45 -21.19 6.45
CA ARG A 4 7.31 -20.97 5.55
C ARG A 4 7.14 -22.11 4.55
N SER A 5 8.24 -22.67 4.06
CA SER A 5 8.22 -23.81 3.14
C SER A 5 7.74 -25.07 3.84
N ILE A 6 8.13 -25.28 5.09
CA ILE A 6 7.66 -26.42 5.90
C ILE A 6 6.16 -26.27 6.18
N ALA A 7 5.69 -25.09 6.60
CA ALA A 7 4.27 -24.84 6.86
C ALA A 7 3.41 -25.06 5.60
N LEU A 8 3.89 -24.62 4.44
CA LEU A 8 3.22 -24.85 3.16
C LEU A 8 3.19 -26.34 2.81
N GLY A 9 4.29 -27.06 3.00
CA GLY A 9 4.36 -28.51 2.78
C GLY A 9 3.39 -29.28 3.67
N VAL A 10 3.29 -28.92 4.96
CA VAL A 10 2.33 -29.51 5.90
C VAL A 10 0.89 -29.21 5.48
N ALA A 11 0.59 -27.98 5.06
CA ALA A 11 -0.76 -27.61 4.60
C ALA A 11 -1.16 -28.40 3.34
N ILE A 12 -0.27 -28.49 2.36
CA ILE A 12 -0.53 -29.26 1.13
C ILE A 12 -0.73 -30.76 1.46
N SER A 13 0.14 -31.32 2.30
CA SER A 13 0.01 -32.73 2.73
C SER A 13 -1.31 -32.98 3.46
N GLY A 14 -1.74 -32.03 4.31
CA GLY A 14 -3.05 -32.09 5.00
C GLY A 14 -4.22 -32.07 4.02
N ILE A 15 -4.18 -31.21 3.02
CA ILE A 15 -5.23 -31.12 1.98
C ILE A 15 -5.29 -32.42 1.17
N VAL A 16 -4.13 -32.97 0.76
CA VAL A 16 -4.06 -34.23 0.03
C VAL A 16 -4.57 -35.37 0.85
N ALA A 17 -4.19 -35.47 2.14
CA ALA A 17 -4.68 -36.47 3.06
C ALA A 17 -6.19 -36.39 3.28
N LEU A 18 -6.73 -35.17 3.45
CA LEU A 18 -8.16 -34.94 3.58
C LEU A 18 -8.91 -35.31 2.30
N ALA A 19 -8.43 -34.96 1.15
CA ALA A 19 -9.02 -35.32 -0.15
C ALA A 19 -9.02 -36.84 -0.35
N TRP A 20 -7.93 -37.50 0.02
CA TRP A 20 -7.84 -38.99 0.00
C TRP A 20 -8.82 -39.64 0.98
N PHE A 21 -8.93 -39.13 2.21
CA PHE A 21 -9.85 -39.60 3.23
C PHE A 21 -11.31 -39.47 2.77
N ILE A 22 -11.68 -38.27 2.24
CA ILE A 22 -13.02 -38.05 1.68
C ILE A 22 -13.27 -38.99 0.52
N HIS A 23 -12.34 -39.12 -0.42
CA HIS A 23 -12.49 -40.03 -1.55
C HIS A 23 -12.67 -41.48 -1.17
N ARG A 24 -12.01 -41.93 -0.09
CA ARG A 24 -12.10 -43.31 0.39
C ARG A 24 -13.41 -43.59 1.13
N ASN A 25 -13.96 -42.60 1.84
CA ASN A 25 -15.13 -42.75 2.72
C ASN A 25 -16.42 -42.17 2.12
N ASP A 26 -16.36 -41.55 0.93
CA ASP A 26 -17.51 -40.98 0.27
C ASP A 26 -18.42 -42.09 -0.30
N PRO A 27 -19.64 -42.23 0.23
CA PRO A 27 -20.58 -43.23 -0.26
C PRO A 27 -21.21 -42.83 -1.62
N THR A 28 -21.03 -41.56 -2.02
CA THR A 28 -21.62 -41.05 -3.27
C THR A 28 -20.76 -41.46 -4.47
N ARG A 29 -21.23 -42.40 -5.26
CA ARG A 29 -20.57 -42.85 -6.49
C ARG A 29 -20.84 -41.89 -7.67
N VAL A 30 -20.43 -40.63 -7.55
CA VAL A 30 -20.45 -39.75 -8.71
C VAL A 30 -19.29 -40.11 -9.63
N THR A 31 -19.58 -40.33 -10.89
CA THR A 31 -18.53 -40.63 -11.87
C THR A 31 -17.59 -39.45 -11.97
N ARG A 32 -16.26 -39.68 -11.95
CA ARG A 32 -15.24 -38.62 -12.00
C ARG A 32 -15.47 -37.63 -13.17
N LYS A 33 -15.98 -38.10 -14.28
CA LYS A 33 -16.33 -37.28 -15.45
C LYS A 33 -17.44 -36.27 -15.13
N VAL A 34 -18.52 -36.70 -14.44
CA VAL A 34 -19.63 -35.80 -14.07
C VAL A 34 -19.15 -34.75 -13.05
N ALA A 35 -18.38 -35.19 -12.03
CA ALA A 35 -17.81 -34.23 -11.05
C ALA A 35 -16.88 -33.20 -11.72
N ALA A 36 -16.00 -33.64 -12.61
CA ALA A 36 -15.10 -32.74 -13.34
C ALA A 36 -15.86 -31.75 -14.23
N ILE A 37 -16.87 -32.23 -14.95
CA ILE A 37 -17.72 -31.35 -15.80
C ILE A 37 -18.50 -30.34 -14.96
N ALA A 38 -19.08 -30.77 -13.82
CA ALA A 38 -19.81 -29.88 -12.93
C ALA A 38 -18.90 -28.80 -12.32
N THR A 39 -17.69 -29.19 -11.89
CA THR A 39 -16.69 -28.22 -11.37
C THR A 39 -16.23 -27.26 -12.45
N ALA A 40 -15.95 -27.74 -13.66
CA ALA A 40 -15.55 -26.88 -14.77
C ALA A 40 -16.69 -25.93 -15.18
N ALA A 41 -17.93 -26.40 -15.21
CA ALA A 41 -19.10 -25.54 -15.49
C ALA A 41 -19.29 -24.47 -14.40
N ALA A 42 -19.18 -24.83 -13.13
CA ALA A 42 -19.27 -23.87 -12.03
C ALA A 42 -18.15 -22.80 -12.09
N ALA A 43 -16.92 -23.24 -12.38
CA ALA A 43 -15.79 -22.32 -12.56
C ALA A 43 -16.00 -21.38 -13.74
N MET A 44 -16.52 -21.90 -14.86
CA MET A 44 -16.83 -21.11 -16.06
C MET A 44 -17.93 -20.08 -15.80
N VAL A 45 -19.01 -20.47 -15.10
CA VAL A 45 -20.08 -19.54 -14.72
C VAL A 45 -19.55 -18.45 -13.79
N GLY A 46 -18.66 -18.79 -12.84
CA GLY A 46 -17.98 -17.82 -11.97
C GLY A 46 -17.13 -16.83 -12.77
N MET A 47 -16.32 -17.32 -13.72
CA MET A 47 -15.49 -16.48 -14.59
C MET A 47 -16.33 -15.56 -15.49
N LEU A 48 -17.38 -16.09 -16.10
CA LEU A 48 -18.29 -15.29 -16.96
C LEU A 48 -19.04 -14.25 -16.14
N GLY A 49 -19.44 -14.58 -14.91
CA GLY A 49 -20.08 -13.66 -14.00
C GLY A 49 -19.15 -12.51 -13.59
N ASP A 50 -17.87 -12.77 -13.42
CA ASP A 50 -16.86 -11.77 -13.09
C ASP A 50 -16.56 -10.86 -14.29
N LEU A 51 -16.43 -11.43 -15.48
CA LEU A 51 -16.27 -10.69 -16.74
C LEU A 51 -17.47 -9.79 -17.05
N ALA A 52 -18.69 -10.26 -16.73
CA ALA A 52 -19.91 -9.49 -16.99
C ALA A 52 -20.12 -8.32 -16.00
N ARG A 53 -19.42 -8.31 -14.88
CA ARG A 53 -19.54 -7.27 -13.85
C ARG A 53 -18.81 -5.98 -14.18
N GLY A 54 -17.97 -5.95 -15.23
CA GLY A 54 -17.16 -4.80 -15.58
C GLY A 54 -16.03 -4.52 -14.60
N GLU A 55 -15.16 -3.60 -14.95
CA GLU A 55 -14.05 -3.18 -14.07
C GLU A 55 -14.60 -2.58 -12.77
N ARG A 56 -14.60 -3.36 -11.71
CA ARG A 56 -14.80 -2.81 -10.38
C ARG A 56 -13.51 -2.09 -9.99
N PRO A 57 -13.59 -0.92 -9.34
CA PRO A 57 -12.43 -0.38 -8.67
C PRO A 57 -11.92 -1.49 -7.73
N HIS A 58 -10.66 -1.90 -7.91
CA HIS A 58 -10.05 -3.01 -7.20
C HIS A 58 -10.15 -2.79 -5.69
N THR A 59 -11.17 -3.35 -5.09
CA THR A 59 -11.30 -3.42 -3.63
C THR A 59 -10.32 -4.47 -3.13
N LEU A 60 -9.63 -4.15 -2.05
CA LEU A 60 -8.81 -5.14 -1.37
C LEU A 60 -9.72 -6.28 -0.89
N PHE A 61 -9.30 -7.50 -1.08
CA PHE A 61 -10.07 -8.74 -0.84
C PHE A 61 -10.80 -8.83 0.50
N TYR A 62 -10.35 -8.09 1.50
CA TYR A 62 -10.73 -8.33 2.88
C TYR A 62 -11.99 -7.58 3.32
N TRP A 63 -12.54 -6.73 2.46
CA TRP A 63 -13.55 -5.76 2.89
C TRP A 63 -14.99 -6.09 2.49
N ASP A 64 -15.17 -7.07 1.60
CA ASP A 64 -16.49 -7.36 1.03
C ASP A 64 -17.17 -8.60 1.64
N ASP A 65 -16.64 -9.19 2.72
CA ASP A 65 -17.12 -10.44 3.33
C ASP A 65 -17.32 -11.62 2.32
N LEU A 66 -16.81 -11.47 1.11
CA LEU A 66 -16.99 -12.41 0.00
C LEU A 66 -15.71 -13.24 -0.22
N TYR A 67 -15.20 -13.87 0.83
CA TYR A 67 -13.93 -14.61 0.81
C TYR A 67 -13.81 -15.63 -0.34
N VAL A 68 -14.89 -16.33 -0.65
CA VAL A 68 -14.90 -17.34 -1.73
C VAL A 68 -14.83 -16.67 -3.10
N SER A 69 -15.61 -15.63 -3.32
CA SER A 69 -15.58 -14.86 -4.58
C SER A 69 -14.23 -14.17 -4.78
N SER A 70 -13.67 -13.60 -3.71
CA SER A 70 -12.35 -12.96 -3.73
C SER A 70 -11.24 -13.95 -4.06
N PHE A 71 -11.34 -15.19 -3.56
CA PHE A 71 -10.41 -16.26 -3.91
C PHE A 71 -10.46 -16.57 -5.41
N TYR A 72 -11.66 -16.74 -5.98
CA TYR A 72 -11.81 -16.99 -7.41
C TYR A 72 -11.39 -15.81 -8.26
N SER A 73 -11.73 -14.57 -7.87
CA SER A 73 -11.31 -13.37 -8.56
C SER A 73 -9.79 -13.23 -8.59
N SER A 74 -9.10 -13.53 -7.48
CA SER A 74 -7.64 -13.47 -7.45
C SER A 74 -6.98 -14.51 -8.37
N TRP A 75 -7.56 -15.69 -8.52
CA TRP A 75 -7.12 -16.68 -9.49
C TRP A 75 -7.37 -16.23 -10.93
N ALA A 76 -8.54 -15.67 -11.21
CA ALA A 76 -8.87 -15.14 -12.53
C ALA A 76 -7.93 -14.01 -12.93
N GLU A 77 -7.64 -13.07 -12.01
CA GLU A 77 -6.66 -12.00 -12.23
C GLU A 77 -5.25 -12.54 -12.42
N THR A 78 -4.84 -13.54 -11.64
CA THR A 78 -3.52 -14.18 -11.79
C THR A 78 -3.40 -14.83 -13.18
N VAL A 79 -4.38 -15.61 -13.59
CA VAL A 79 -4.41 -16.27 -14.92
C VAL A 79 -4.44 -15.22 -16.03
N ALA A 80 -5.27 -14.17 -15.92
CA ALA A 80 -5.34 -13.10 -16.90
C ALA A 80 -4.00 -12.33 -17.00
N THR A 81 -3.34 -12.07 -15.89
CA THR A 81 -2.03 -11.41 -15.82
C THR A 81 -0.95 -12.27 -16.47
N LEU A 82 -0.94 -13.58 -16.19
CA LEU A 82 -0.03 -14.53 -16.83
C LEU A 82 -0.28 -14.66 -18.33
N TRP A 83 -1.55 -14.68 -18.72
CA TRP A 83 -1.94 -14.79 -20.14
C TRP A 83 -1.54 -13.56 -20.95
N ARG A 84 -1.70 -12.37 -20.38
CA ARG A 84 -1.32 -11.09 -21.02
C ARG A 84 0.21 -10.90 -21.05
N GLY A 85 0.97 -11.72 -20.33
CA GLY A 85 2.43 -11.59 -20.23
C GLY A 85 2.90 -10.33 -19.52
N GLN A 86 2.00 -9.59 -18.89
CA GLN A 86 2.27 -8.31 -18.24
C GLN A 86 2.02 -8.45 -16.73
N LEU A 87 3.01 -8.96 -16.02
CA LEU A 87 3.01 -8.93 -14.55
C LEU A 87 3.08 -7.50 -14.01
N ILE A 88 3.60 -6.60 -14.81
CA ILE A 88 3.72 -5.19 -14.55
C ILE A 88 3.30 -4.50 -15.84
N GLU A 89 2.17 -3.80 -15.85
CA GLU A 89 1.92 -2.79 -16.87
C GLU A 89 2.95 -1.70 -16.64
N ALA A 90 4.10 -1.87 -17.27
CA ALA A 90 5.16 -0.91 -17.14
C ALA A 90 4.64 0.43 -17.66
N ALA A 91 4.63 1.43 -16.81
CA ALA A 91 4.52 2.84 -17.20
C ALA A 91 5.58 3.23 -18.27
N ALA A 92 6.48 2.32 -18.59
CA ALA A 92 7.48 2.43 -19.66
C ALA A 92 6.90 2.64 -21.06
N HIS A 93 5.60 2.48 -21.25
CA HIS A 93 4.95 2.70 -22.54
C HIS A 93 4.07 3.96 -22.57
N ASP A 94 3.93 4.68 -21.47
CA ASP A 94 3.28 5.99 -21.50
C ASP A 94 4.32 7.08 -21.86
N PRO A 95 4.30 7.60 -23.10
CA PRO A 95 5.23 8.67 -23.49
C PRO A 95 5.01 9.96 -22.69
N THR A 96 3.93 10.06 -21.92
CA THR A 96 3.66 11.17 -21.01
C THR A 96 4.36 11.01 -19.66
N VAL A 97 4.72 9.79 -19.27
CA VAL A 97 5.66 9.55 -18.18
C VAL A 97 7.05 9.89 -18.69
N ARG A 98 7.33 11.19 -18.79
CA ARG A 98 8.70 11.65 -18.93
C ARG A 98 9.47 11.02 -17.77
N ALA A 99 10.47 10.22 -18.10
CA ALA A 99 11.57 9.97 -17.17
C ALA A 99 11.85 11.32 -16.54
N PHE A 100 11.66 11.46 -15.23
CA PHE A 100 11.88 12.71 -14.53
C PHE A 100 13.27 13.18 -14.97
N GLY A 101 13.24 14.17 -15.86
CA GLY A 101 14.42 14.57 -16.61
C GLY A 101 15.49 15.03 -15.66
N THR A 102 16.70 15.08 -16.17
CA THR A 102 17.93 15.63 -15.59
C THR A 102 17.82 16.03 -14.13
N PRO A 103 18.66 15.50 -13.22
CA PRO A 103 18.61 15.79 -11.79
C PRO A 103 18.40 17.29 -11.62
N ALA A 104 17.28 17.67 -11.00
CA ALA A 104 17.00 19.06 -10.76
C ALA A 104 18.22 19.62 -10.03
N THR A 105 18.90 20.59 -10.63
CA THR A 105 19.91 21.37 -9.93
C THR A 105 19.17 22.09 -8.83
N CYS A 106 19.39 21.68 -7.59
CA CYS A 106 18.79 22.34 -6.44
C CYS A 106 19.50 23.68 -6.25
N PRO A 107 18.88 24.82 -6.53
CA PRO A 107 19.45 26.09 -6.16
C PRO A 107 19.44 26.13 -4.63
N MET A 108 20.57 25.83 -4.02
CA MET A 108 20.74 25.90 -2.56
C MET A 108 20.47 27.35 -2.12
N ARG A 109 19.40 27.56 -1.40
CA ARG A 109 19.20 28.80 -0.65
C ARG A 109 20.18 28.83 0.52
N GLU A 110 20.62 29.97 0.96
CA GLU A 110 21.51 30.10 2.14
C GLU A 110 20.89 29.44 3.39
N LYS A 111 19.57 29.43 3.49
CA LYS A 111 18.81 28.75 4.56
C LYS A 111 17.62 28.00 3.96
N PRO A 112 17.80 26.76 3.55
CA PRO A 112 16.69 25.95 3.07
C PRO A 112 15.72 25.67 4.23
N PRO A 113 14.39 25.74 3.99
CA PRO A 113 13.40 25.43 5.02
C PRO A 113 13.37 23.92 5.33
N HIS A 114 12.96 23.55 6.53
CA HIS A 114 12.52 22.19 6.79
C HIS A 114 11.23 21.90 6.02
N ILE A 115 11.10 20.68 5.49
CA ILE A 115 9.93 20.23 4.75
C ILE A 115 9.26 19.15 5.57
N ILE A 116 8.02 19.37 5.98
CA ILE A 116 7.24 18.42 6.77
C ILE A 116 6.08 17.93 5.89
N LEU A 117 6.12 16.66 5.52
CA LEU A 117 5.03 15.97 4.83
C LEU A 117 4.23 15.15 5.85
N ILE A 118 2.97 15.50 6.06
CA ILE A 118 2.07 14.77 6.95
C ILE A 118 1.06 14.00 6.08
N HIS A 119 1.14 12.68 6.11
CA HIS A 119 0.15 11.80 5.52
C HIS A 119 -0.81 11.33 6.61
N GLN A 120 -1.99 11.93 6.65
CA GLN A 120 -3.06 11.56 7.60
C GLN A 120 -4.07 10.66 6.92
N GLU A 121 -4.35 9.53 7.57
CA GLU A 121 -5.36 8.57 7.16
C GLU A 121 -6.72 8.90 7.80
N SER A 122 -7.80 8.59 7.09
CA SER A 122 -9.18 8.68 7.61
C SER A 122 -9.59 10.05 8.17
N VAL A 123 -8.95 11.12 7.71
CA VAL A 123 -9.27 12.49 8.14
C VAL A 123 -10.26 13.12 7.16
N ILE A 124 -11.47 13.36 7.64
CA ILE A 124 -12.56 13.94 6.86
C ILE A 124 -13.11 15.17 7.60
N PRO A 125 -13.26 16.33 6.93
CA PRO A 125 -13.85 17.50 7.57
C PRO A 125 -15.26 17.21 8.09
N PRO A 126 -15.57 17.41 9.37
CA PRO A 126 -16.91 17.22 9.92
C PRO A 126 -17.96 18.10 9.24
N SER A 127 -17.55 19.24 8.67
CA SER A 127 -18.41 20.15 7.91
C SER A 127 -19.08 19.51 6.68
N LEU A 128 -18.58 18.37 6.20
CA LEU A 128 -19.22 17.61 5.11
C LEU A 128 -20.44 16.80 5.56
N PHE A 129 -20.66 16.73 6.87
CA PHE A 129 -21.76 15.96 7.47
C PHE A 129 -22.69 16.89 8.28
N PRO A 130 -23.68 17.53 7.65
CA PRO A 130 -24.54 18.52 8.31
C PRO A 130 -25.27 18.00 9.56
N GLN A 131 -25.47 16.69 9.66
CA GLN A 131 -26.13 16.02 10.78
C GLN A 131 -25.22 15.83 12.01
N ILE A 132 -23.92 16.09 11.89
CA ILE A 132 -22.96 15.92 12.99
C ILE A 132 -22.73 17.27 13.66
N ALA A 133 -23.05 17.35 14.95
CA ALA A 133 -22.66 18.50 15.77
C ALA A 133 -21.17 18.38 16.13
N TYR A 134 -20.40 19.41 15.84
CA TYR A 134 -18.96 19.45 16.15
C TYR A 134 -18.52 20.88 16.50
N ASP A 135 -17.36 21.00 17.10
CA ASP A 135 -16.73 22.28 17.39
C ASP A 135 -16.16 22.91 16.11
N LYS A 136 -16.78 23.99 15.64
CA LYS A 136 -16.37 24.71 14.42
C LYS A 136 -15.00 25.34 14.51
N SER A 137 -14.41 25.47 15.69
CA SER A 137 -13.02 25.92 15.86
C SER A 137 -11.99 24.95 15.23
N LEU A 138 -12.43 23.71 14.92
CA LEU A 138 -11.61 22.69 14.24
C LEU A 138 -11.55 22.89 12.72
N ASP A 139 -12.45 23.66 12.11
CA ASP A 139 -12.49 23.83 10.64
C ASP A 139 -11.16 24.30 10.02
N PRO A 140 -10.37 25.17 10.63
CA PRO A 140 -9.08 25.59 10.08
C PRO A 140 -8.09 24.42 9.88
N PHE A 141 -8.17 23.36 10.68
CA PHE A 141 -7.28 22.19 10.54
C PHE A 141 -7.53 21.39 9.26
N PHE A 142 -8.69 21.57 8.63
CA PHE A 142 -9.08 20.90 7.38
C PHE A 142 -8.91 21.81 6.15
N ARG A 143 -8.31 22.97 6.32
CA ARG A 143 -8.12 23.95 5.26
C ARG A 143 -6.65 24.21 5.02
N SER A 144 -6.30 24.52 3.79
CA SER A 144 -4.97 25.00 3.45
C SER A 144 -4.73 26.43 4.03
N GLY A 145 -3.49 26.87 4.07
CA GLY A 145 -3.12 28.17 4.64
C GLY A 145 -3.83 29.39 4.00
N ASP A 146 -4.36 29.22 2.80
CA ASP A 146 -5.19 30.23 2.10
C ASP A 146 -6.68 30.12 2.49
N GLY A 147 -7.04 29.27 3.44
CA GLY A 147 -8.41 29.04 3.91
C GLY A 147 -9.26 28.14 2.99
N SER A 148 -8.72 27.68 1.87
CA SER A 148 -9.47 26.86 0.92
C SER A 148 -9.54 25.39 1.36
N LEU A 149 -10.66 24.72 1.07
CA LEU A 149 -10.80 23.27 1.20
C LEU A 149 -10.39 22.64 -0.13
N ARG A 150 -9.30 21.88 -0.10
CA ARG A 150 -8.77 21.22 -1.29
C ARG A 150 -9.18 19.74 -1.30
N LYS A 151 -9.61 19.26 -2.46
CA LYS A 151 -9.91 17.85 -2.66
C LYS A 151 -8.61 17.10 -2.95
N LEU A 152 -8.32 16.10 -2.14
CA LEU A 152 -7.27 15.12 -2.41
C LEU A 152 -7.90 13.89 -3.08
N ARG A 153 -7.35 13.49 -4.20
CA ARG A 153 -7.70 12.23 -4.85
C ARG A 153 -6.60 11.22 -4.57
N VAL A 154 -6.96 10.10 -4.01
CA VAL A 154 -6.04 8.99 -3.71
C VAL A 154 -6.48 7.74 -4.47
N GLU A 155 -5.58 6.78 -4.63
CA GLU A 155 -5.82 5.56 -5.39
C GLU A 155 -6.57 4.49 -4.61
N THR A 156 -6.81 4.72 -3.32
CA THR A 156 -7.47 3.78 -2.43
C THR A 156 -8.55 4.46 -1.62
N TYR A 157 -9.54 3.70 -1.21
CA TYR A 157 -10.53 4.11 -0.24
C TYR A 157 -10.75 2.97 0.77
N GLY A 158 -10.95 3.32 2.04
CA GLY A 158 -11.24 2.34 3.07
C GLY A 158 -10.08 1.41 3.43
N GLY A 159 -8.84 1.90 3.38
CA GLY A 159 -7.64 1.14 3.74
C GLY A 159 -6.55 1.17 2.67
N ALA A 160 -5.48 0.41 2.89
CA ALA A 160 -4.33 0.31 2.01
C ALA A 160 -3.59 1.62 1.76
N SER A 161 -3.46 2.46 2.78
CA SER A 161 -2.75 3.75 2.73
C SER A 161 -1.32 3.63 2.20
N TRP A 162 -0.67 2.49 2.41
CA TRP A 162 0.67 2.23 1.86
C TRP A 162 0.76 2.32 0.33
N LEU A 163 -0.36 2.17 -0.39
CA LEU A 163 -0.41 2.40 -1.84
C LEU A 163 -0.34 3.89 -2.17
N THR A 164 -1.03 4.72 -1.41
CA THR A 164 -0.93 6.17 -1.53
C THR A 164 0.45 6.66 -1.13
N GLU A 165 1.03 6.13 -0.05
CA GLU A 165 2.40 6.42 0.37
C GLU A 165 3.40 6.07 -0.74
N PHE A 166 3.25 4.90 -1.35
CA PHE A 166 4.07 4.52 -2.50
C PHE A 166 3.95 5.54 -3.63
N SER A 167 2.71 5.88 -4.04
CA SER A 167 2.49 6.79 -5.17
C SER A 167 3.06 8.18 -4.92
N VAL A 168 2.91 8.71 -3.70
CA VAL A 168 3.44 10.03 -3.33
C VAL A 168 4.97 10.03 -3.28
N LEU A 169 5.58 9.02 -2.68
CA LEU A 169 7.04 8.97 -2.48
C LEU A 169 7.79 8.53 -3.74
N ALA A 170 7.24 7.59 -4.50
CA ALA A 170 7.85 7.06 -5.71
C ALA A 170 7.49 7.85 -6.97
N GLY A 171 6.44 8.69 -6.94
CA GLY A 171 5.98 9.42 -8.11
C GLY A 171 5.33 8.54 -9.19
N VAL A 172 4.97 7.30 -8.85
CA VAL A 172 4.42 6.30 -9.77
C VAL A 172 3.08 5.81 -9.26
N SER A 173 2.07 5.78 -10.12
CA SER A 173 0.75 5.24 -9.77
C SER A 173 0.82 3.75 -9.48
N THR A 174 0.20 3.30 -8.40
CA THR A 174 0.11 1.87 -8.09
C THR A 174 -0.79 1.12 -9.08
N TYR A 175 -1.66 1.79 -9.80
CA TYR A 175 -2.45 1.18 -10.88
C TYR A 175 -1.59 0.63 -12.02
N SER A 176 -0.38 1.18 -12.23
CA SER A 176 0.58 0.66 -13.20
C SER A 176 1.05 -0.77 -12.90
N PHE A 177 0.74 -1.30 -11.73
CA PHE A 177 1.12 -2.65 -11.30
C PHE A 177 -0.03 -3.66 -11.36
N GLY A 178 -1.20 -3.26 -11.89
CA GLY A 178 -2.35 -4.15 -12.08
C GLY A 178 -2.73 -4.89 -10.79
N GLY A 179 -3.02 -6.18 -10.90
CA GLY A 179 -3.37 -7.05 -9.76
C GLY A 179 -2.27 -7.18 -8.70
N MET A 180 -1.02 -6.85 -9.03
CA MET A 180 0.13 -6.94 -8.10
C MET A 180 0.32 -5.68 -7.26
N ARG A 181 -0.49 -4.63 -7.46
CA ARG A 181 -0.35 -3.34 -6.77
C ARG A 181 -0.30 -3.45 -5.25
N THR A 182 -1.03 -4.40 -4.66
CA THR A 182 -1.05 -4.62 -3.21
C THR A 182 0.32 -4.98 -2.64
N PHE A 183 1.19 -5.56 -3.45
CA PHE A 183 2.53 -5.98 -3.06
C PHE A 183 3.62 -5.02 -3.54
N VAL A 184 3.25 -3.84 -4.02
CA VAL A 184 4.16 -2.90 -4.70
C VAL A 184 5.37 -2.56 -3.86
N GLN A 185 5.21 -2.31 -2.56
CA GLN A 185 6.35 -1.99 -1.68
C GLN A 185 7.34 -3.16 -1.57
N SER A 186 6.85 -4.40 -1.50
CA SER A 186 7.73 -5.59 -1.49
C SER A 186 8.43 -5.82 -2.83
N MET A 187 7.71 -5.62 -3.94
CA MET A 187 8.20 -5.92 -5.29
C MET A 187 9.18 -4.87 -5.80
N MET A 188 8.95 -3.62 -5.43
CA MET A 188 9.70 -2.46 -5.93
C MET A 188 10.84 -2.04 -5.01
N GLN A 189 11.12 -2.80 -3.97
CA GLN A 189 12.24 -2.57 -3.08
C GLN A 189 13.56 -2.53 -3.88
N GLY A 190 14.27 -1.39 -3.80
CA GLY A 190 15.53 -1.16 -4.49
C GLY A 190 15.42 -1.02 -6.02
N LYS A 191 14.21 -0.92 -6.57
CA LYS A 191 13.97 -0.83 -8.02
C LYS A 191 13.38 0.51 -8.45
N VAL A 192 13.00 1.36 -7.52
CA VAL A 192 12.48 2.70 -7.81
C VAL A 192 13.58 3.71 -7.60
N HIS A 193 13.78 4.57 -8.57
CA HIS A 193 14.80 5.61 -8.57
C HIS A 193 14.14 6.98 -8.77
N ASP A 194 14.88 8.03 -8.49
CA ASP A 194 14.41 9.43 -8.59
C ASP A 194 13.16 9.72 -7.77
N THR A 195 13.05 9.05 -6.63
CA THR A 195 11.96 9.24 -5.68
C THR A 195 12.01 10.62 -5.01
N LEU A 196 10.91 11.04 -4.40
CA LEU A 196 10.89 12.30 -3.66
C LEU A 196 11.98 12.38 -2.57
N PRO A 197 12.15 11.34 -1.69
CA PRO A 197 13.25 11.36 -0.72
C PRO A 197 14.63 11.44 -1.37
N GLN A 198 14.91 10.64 -2.40
CA GLN A 198 16.22 10.68 -3.09
C GLN A 198 16.48 12.05 -3.72
N THR A 199 15.44 12.70 -4.23
CA THR A 199 15.56 14.06 -4.79
C THR A 199 15.90 15.06 -3.70
N LEU A 200 15.25 14.99 -2.54
CA LEU A 200 15.54 15.85 -1.40
C LEU A 200 16.95 15.59 -0.84
N GLU A 201 17.37 14.33 -0.74
CA GLU A 201 18.73 13.97 -0.32
C GLU A 201 19.78 14.59 -1.23
N ARG A 202 19.61 14.53 -2.56
CA ARG A 202 20.48 15.23 -3.52
C ARG A 202 20.49 16.74 -3.34
N CYS A 203 19.41 17.29 -2.79
CA CYS A 203 19.31 18.71 -2.43
C CYS A 203 19.86 19.02 -1.02
N GLY A 204 20.52 18.07 -0.37
CA GLY A 204 21.16 18.27 0.93
C GLY A 204 20.23 18.16 2.12
N TYR A 205 19.04 17.57 1.97
CA TYR A 205 18.12 17.27 3.05
C TYR A 205 18.45 15.93 3.72
N ASP A 206 18.27 15.85 5.04
CA ASP A 206 18.21 14.60 5.79
C ASP A 206 16.76 14.10 5.80
N ASN A 207 16.53 12.90 5.28
CA ASN A 207 15.18 12.35 5.19
C ASN A 207 14.85 11.47 6.40
N VAL A 208 13.85 11.87 7.16
CA VAL A 208 13.40 11.19 8.38
C VAL A 208 11.94 10.79 8.23
N LEU A 209 11.61 9.55 8.60
CA LEU A 209 10.25 9.03 8.61
C LEU A 209 9.81 8.69 10.04
N PHE A 210 8.68 9.23 10.47
CA PHE A 210 7.94 8.80 11.65
C PHE A 210 6.75 7.96 11.19
N TYR A 211 6.79 6.66 11.49
CA TYR A 211 5.81 5.69 10.99
C TYR A 211 5.11 5.00 12.16
N PRO A 212 3.77 5.15 12.31
CA PRO A 212 3.04 4.62 13.46
C PRO A 212 2.81 3.11 13.40
N VAL A 213 3.37 2.44 12.41
CA VAL A 213 3.21 1.00 12.16
C VAL A 213 4.58 0.33 12.21
N PRO A 214 4.67 -0.97 12.61
CA PRO A 214 5.94 -1.68 12.58
C PRO A 214 6.54 -1.75 11.17
N LYS A 215 7.83 -1.51 11.04
CA LYS A 215 8.55 -1.48 9.75
C LYS A 215 8.50 -2.77 8.94
N HIS A 216 8.13 -3.89 9.57
CA HIS A 216 7.94 -5.16 8.85
C HIS A 216 6.54 -5.31 8.22
N PHE A 217 5.59 -4.43 8.58
CA PHE A 217 4.27 -4.41 7.96
C PHE A 217 4.41 -4.15 6.45
N VAL A 218 3.82 -4.99 5.63
CA VAL A 218 3.90 -5.00 4.14
C VAL A 218 5.30 -4.75 3.56
N SER A 219 6.36 -5.05 4.33
CA SER A 219 7.77 -4.78 3.98
C SER A 219 8.13 -3.29 3.87
N SER A 220 7.32 -2.40 4.45
CA SER A 220 7.45 -0.95 4.34
C SER A 220 8.85 -0.44 4.71
N GLY A 221 9.42 -0.88 5.83
CA GLY A 221 10.74 -0.38 6.26
C GLY A 221 11.85 -0.63 5.25
N LYS A 222 11.85 -1.80 4.60
CA LYS A 222 12.84 -2.10 3.56
C LYS A 222 12.61 -1.25 2.32
N PHE A 223 11.36 -1.05 1.94
CA PHE A 223 11.01 -0.19 0.82
C PHE A 223 11.44 1.25 1.10
N TYR A 224 11.05 1.82 2.24
CA TYR A 224 11.39 3.20 2.60
C TYR A 224 12.89 3.45 2.65
N SER A 225 13.67 2.52 3.24
CA SER A 225 15.13 2.63 3.21
C SER A 225 15.68 2.62 1.78
N SER A 226 15.07 1.85 0.86
CA SER A 226 15.54 1.73 -0.52
C SER A 226 15.24 2.96 -1.38
N ILE A 227 14.34 3.83 -0.96
CA ILE A 227 13.93 5.03 -1.69
C ILE A 227 14.50 6.33 -1.11
N GLY A 228 15.47 6.27 -0.21
CA GLY A 228 16.18 7.43 0.32
C GLY A 228 15.71 7.94 1.67
N LEU A 229 14.89 7.18 2.41
CA LEU A 229 14.58 7.50 3.80
C LEU A 229 15.64 6.86 4.70
N SER A 230 16.60 7.67 5.15
CA SER A 230 17.79 7.23 5.86
C SER A 230 17.53 6.93 7.34
N GLU A 231 16.59 7.63 7.94
CA GLU A 231 16.22 7.50 9.36
C GLU A 231 14.74 7.15 9.49
N ILE A 232 14.42 5.96 10.03
CA ILE A 232 13.05 5.46 10.14
C ILE A 232 12.74 5.15 11.59
N HIS A 233 11.86 5.96 12.17
CA HIS A 233 11.28 5.76 13.49
C HIS A 233 9.93 5.07 13.33
N ASP A 234 9.93 3.74 13.38
CA ASP A 234 8.71 2.95 13.33
C ASP A 234 8.00 2.90 14.70
N PHE A 235 6.90 2.20 14.78
CA PHE A 235 6.14 1.98 16.00
C PHE A 235 7.03 1.63 17.20
N THR A 236 7.92 0.66 17.05
CA THR A 236 8.80 0.18 18.11
C THR A 236 9.91 1.20 18.42
N GLY A 237 10.51 1.77 17.39
CA GLY A 237 11.60 2.75 17.52
C GLY A 237 11.16 4.03 18.20
N GLN A 238 9.89 4.38 18.13
CA GLN A 238 9.29 5.51 18.83
C GLN A 238 8.89 5.20 20.28
N GLY A 239 9.03 3.96 20.73
CA GLY A 239 8.64 3.54 22.07
C GLY A 239 7.13 3.44 22.30
N ALA A 240 6.34 3.30 21.23
CA ALA A 240 4.90 3.10 21.31
C ALA A 240 4.58 1.76 22.00
N LYS A 241 3.70 1.80 22.98
CA LYS A 241 3.32 0.61 23.78
C LYS A 241 2.03 -0.04 23.27
N ARG A 242 1.21 0.70 22.57
CA ARG A 242 -0.10 0.25 22.07
C ARG A 242 -0.23 0.60 20.59
N TYR A 243 -0.89 -0.26 19.85
CA TYR A 243 -1.16 -0.09 18.43
C TYR A 243 -2.04 1.15 18.10
N ASN A 244 -2.61 1.76 19.11
CA ASN A 244 -3.52 2.89 19.02
C ASN A 244 -3.05 4.07 19.91
N GLU A 245 -1.75 4.32 19.95
CA GLU A 245 -1.27 5.59 20.51
C GLU A 245 -1.91 6.74 19.74
N ARG A 246 -2.23 7.83 20.45
CA ARG A 246 -2.81 9.02 19.83
C ARG A 246 -1.79 9.71 18.94
N ASP A 247 -2.20 10.37 17.89
CA ASP A 247 -1.36 11.15 16.97
C ASP A 247 -0.42 12.11 17.70
N ARG A 248 -0.89 12.70 18.79
CA ARG A 248 -0.07 13.57 19.64
C ARG A 248 1.24 12.93 20.06
N PHE A 249 1.25 11.63 20.33
CA PHE A 249 2.48 10.90 20.70
C PHE A 249 3.50 10.96 19.57
N TYR A 250 3.08 10.65 18.36
CA TYR A 250 3.94 10.63 17.18
C TYR A 250 4.41 12.04 16.79
N TYR A 251 3.52 13.03 16.86
CA TYR A 251 3.87 14.42 16.61
C TYR A 251 4.88 14.95 17.64
N THR A 252 4.78 14.57 18.91
CA THR A 252 5.73 14.97 19.94
C THR A 252 7.13 14.43 19.61
N ASN A 253 7.24 13.16 19.21
CA ASN A 253 8.51 12.55 18.82
C ASN A 253 9.10 13.26 17.58
N ALA A 254 8.28 13.55 16.59
CA ALA A 254 8.72 14.27 15.39
C ALA A 254 9.22 15.70 15.72
N LEU A 255 8.48 16.45 16.53
CA LEU A 255 8.85 17.79 16.96
C LEU A 255 10.15 17.80 17.77
N GLN A 256 10.35 16.81 18.64
CA GLN A 256 11.60 16.64 19.37
C GLN A 256 12.76 16.46 18.39
N ARG A 257 12.64 15.56 17.42
CA ARG A 257 13.70 15.29 16.44
C ARG A 257 14.03 16.53 15.59
N ILE A 258 13.00 17.29 15.19
CA ILE A 258 13.19 18.57 14.50
C ILE A 258 13.96 19.57 15.38
N GLY A 259 13.57 19.68 16.65
CA GLY A 259 14.24 20.56 17.61
C GLY A 259 15.72 20.21 17.80
N GLU A 260 16.05 18.92 17.84
CA GLU A 260 17.43 18.43 17.91
C GLU A 260 18.22 18.82 16.66
N GLN A 261 17.63 18.68 15.47
CA GLN A 261 18.27 19.04 14.20
C GLN A 261 18.57 20.55 14.13
N VAL A 262 17.60 21.38 14.51
CA VAL A 262 17.75 22.84 14.56
C VAL A 262 18.86 23.23 15.55
N SER A 263 18.90 22.60 16.73
CA SER A 263 19.90 22.88 17.76
C SER A 263 21.31 22.52 17.33
N ARG A 264 21.47 21.45 16.55
CA ARG A 264 22.77 21.01 16.00
C ARG A 264 23.20 21.80 14.77
N LYS A 265 22.37 22.71 14.25
CA LYS A 265 22.57 23.39 12.95
C LYS A 265 22.87 22.39 11.84
N GLY A 266 22.19 21.24 11.89
CA GLY A 266 22.33 20.19 10.89
C GLY A 266 21.69 20.57 9.55
N ALA A 267 21.74 19.64 8.60
CA ALA A 267 21.06 19.76 7.32
C ALA A 267 19.55 19.97 7.51
N PRO A 268 18.83 20.57 6.56
CA PRO A 268 17.38 20.68 6.64
C PRO A 268 16.75 19.28 6.59
N LEU A 269 15.65 19.10 7.31
CA LEU A 269 14.83 17.92 7.27
C LEU A 269 13.72 18.06 6.24
#